data_e2845e3529c765d11a7ea5d3cc2f0883
#
_entry.id   e2845e3529c765d11a7ea5d3cc2f0883
#
_cell.length_a   1.000
_cell.length_b   1.000
_cell.length_c   1.000
_cell.angle_alpha   90.00
_cell.angle_beta   90.00
_cell.angle_gamma   90.00
#
_symmetry.space_group_name_H-M   'P 1'
#
loop_
_entity.id
_entity.type
_entity.pdbx_description
1 polymer ?
#
loop_
_entity_poly.entity_id
_entity_poly.type
_entity_poly.pdbx_seq_one_letter_code
_entity_poly.pdbx_strand_id
1 'polypeptide(L)'
;MAEHPTQFRDHHELAKLPWFDLEGGELVVDPSIGPAIDVHTHLALSYVLPTRLDLNREWPRTEHYLPLERPLDLDVYANRNFSAEDLKRLEKDLTLGAVTASGMRRTHTLPNLAREMRGLSIKSSVLLAIDFALLSDNAGEWLAAARGKPEFVVFGSVHPYRPRVAAQLDRQLALGARGIKVHPAVQMILPQDPLAMRLYRLCGERKLPVLFHCGPVDIEPPLGRYFSQVRHYRRPIEKNPDTTFVLGHSGALQMEVAIELCKQNPNVYMEISSQSVSNVRKLLDEVDPTRLLFGSDWPFYHQAIPLAKLLIATEGREELRRAVLYDNAARLLGLAPSAA
;
A
#
# COMPACT_ATOMS: atom_id res chain seq x y z
N MET A 1 10.99 25.04 10.56
CA MET A 1 9.77 24.20 10.53
C MET A 1 9.14 24.27 11.90
N ALA A 2 7.83 24.47 12.00
CA ALA A 2 7.15 24.38 13.28
C ALA A 2 7.27 22.95 13.84
N GLU A 3 7.37 22.81 15.14
CA GLU A 3 7.43 21.51 15.80
C GLU A 3 5.99 21.03 16.04
N HIS A 4 5.53 20.12 15.20
CA HIS A 4 4.21 19.53 15.35
C HIS A 4 4.23 18.34 16.31
N PRO A 5 3.16 18.10 17.08
CA PRO A 5 3.05 16.90 17.90
C PRO A 5 3.06 15.65 17.00
N THR A 6 3.72 14.61 17.47
CA THR A 6 3.71 13.29 16.83
C THR A 6 2.95 12.25 17.63
N GLN A 7 2.56 12.58 18.89
CA GLN A 7 1.85 11.67 19.78
C GLN A 7 0.42 12.18 20.06
N PHE A 8 -0.53 11.28 19.93
CA PHE A 8 -1.96 11.54 20.06
C PHE A 8 -2.61 10.44 20.88
N ARG A 9 -3.70 10.77 21.59
CA ARG A 9 -4.45 9.79 22.40
C ARG A 9 -5.26 8.82 21.53
N ASP A 10 -5.69 9.30 20.38
CA ASP A 10 -6.42 8.53 19.38
C ASP A 10 -6.29 9.22 18.00
N HIS A 11 -6.85 8.62 16.95
CA HIS A 11 -6.70 9.14 15.61
C HIS A 11 -7.47 10.46 15.36
N HIS A 12 -8.58 10.73 16.10
CA HIS A 12 -9.33 11.98 15.94
C HIS A 12 -8.52 13.20 16.39
N GLU A 13 -7.56 13.00 17.30
CA GLU A 13 -6.66 14.07 17.71
C GLU A 13 -5.73 14.56 16.59
N LEU A 14 -5.65 13.88 15.44
CA LEU A 14 -4.99 14.41 14.26
C LEU A 14 -5.61 15.75 13.80
N ALA A 15 -6.87 16.04 14.15
CA ALA A 15 -7.50 17.34 13.97
C ALA A 15 -6.82 18.49 14.76
N LYS A 16 -5.86 18.20 15.65
CA LYS A 16 -4.98 19.22 16.25
C LYS A 16 -3.89 19.71 15.31
N LEU A 17 -3.61 18.98 14.23
CA LEU A 17 -2.71 19.40 13.19
C LEU A 17 -3.41 20.43 12.28
N PRO A 18 -2.69 21.43 11.74
CA PRO A 18 -3.32 22.55 11.03
C PRO A 18 -3.98 22.17 9.69
N TRP A 19 -3.86 20.94 9.27
CA TRP A 19 -4.36 20.45 7.98
C TRP A 19 -5.61 19.57 8.10
N PHE A 20 -6.06 19.28 9.32
CA PHE A 20 -7.21 18.39 9.55
C PHE A 20 -8.28 19.04 10.39
N ASP A 21 -9.51 18.71 10.10
CA ASP A 21 -10.70 19.02 10.91
C ASP A 21 -11.52 17.77 11.15
N LEU A 22 -12.55 17.88 12.02
CA LEU A 22 -13.55 16.85 12.26
C LEU A 22 -14.91 17.30 11.73
N GLU A 23 -15.44 16.59 10.76
CA GLU A 23 -16.79 16.80 10.25
C GLU A 23 -17.65 15.55 10.52
N GLY A 24 -18.68 15.70 11.31
CA GLY A 24 -19.56 14.58 11.69
C GLY A 24 -18.85 13.43 12.43
N GLY A 25 -17.68 13.72 13.03
CA GLY A 25 -16.84 12.73 13.72
C GLY A 25 -15.83 12.01 12.82
N GLU A 26 -15.80 12.34 11.53
CA GLU A 26 -14.81 11.83 10.59
C GLU A 26 -13.72 12.89 10.34
N LEU A 27 -12.47 12.44 10.13
CA LEU A 27 -11.38 13.34 9.78
C LEU A 27 -11.52 13.81 8.33
N VAL A 28 -11.41 15.12 8.15
CA VAL A 28 -11.32 15.74 6.82
C VAL A 28 -10.04 16.52 6.69
N VAL A 29 -9.45 16.52 5.50
CA VAL A 29 -8.24 17.30 5.21
C VAL A 29 -8.62 18.63 4.56
N ASP A 30 -7.89 19.69 4.90
CA ASP A 30 -8.03 21.01 4.25
C ASP A 30 -7.89 20.85 2.72
N PRO A 31 -8.88 21.29 1.92
CA PRO A 31 -8.85 21.20 0.47
C PRO A 31 -7.61 21.85 -0.19
N SER A 32 -6.96 22.82 0.46
CA SER A 32 -5.74 23.47 -0.02
C SER A 32 -4.53 22.51 -0.12
N ILE A 33 -4.59 21.36 0.56
CA ILE A 33 -3.57 20.32 0.45
C ILE A 33 -3.51 19.72 -0.96
N GLY A 34 -4.63 19.76 -1.67
CA GLY A 34 -4.76 19.23 -3.02
C GLY A 34 -5.08 17.73 -3.05
N PRO A 35 -5.14 17.15 -4.25
CA PRO A 35 -5.50 15.76 -4.44
C PRO A 35 -4.36 14.80 -4.06
N ALA A 36 -4.72 13.57 -3.69
CA ALA A 36 -3.77 12.48 -3.47
C ALA A 36 -4.17 11.22 -4.27
N ILE A 37 -3.16 10.39 -4.58
CA ILE A 37 -3.31 9.02 -5.06
C ILE A 37 -2.64 8.11 -4.03
N ASP A 38 -3.42 7.23 -3.43
CA ASP A 38 -2.92 6.23 -2.49
C ASP A 38 -2.51 4.96 -3.24
N VAL A 39 -1.21 4.69 -3.34
CA VAL A 39 -0.72 3.55 -4.13
C VAL A 39 -0.67 2.24 -3.36
N HIS A 40 -1.11 2.21 -2.09
CA HIS A 40 -1.03 1.01 -1.27
C HIS A 40 -2.29 0.82 -0.43
N THR A 41 -3.26 0.11 -0.98
CA THR A 41 -4.49 -0.27 -0.27
C THR A 41 -4.85 -1.73 -0.53
N HIS A 42 -5.60 -2.32 0.39
CA HIS A 42 -6.08 -3.69 0.27
C HIS A 42 -7.58 -3.75 0.56
N LEU A 43 -8.32 -4.51 -0.22
CA LEU A 43 -9.69 -4.90 0.17
C LEU A 43 -9.65 -6.12 1.10
N ALA A 44 -10.80 -6.70 1.35
CA ALA A 44 -10.93 -7.92 2.15
C ALA A 44 -10.04 -9.04 1.58
N LEU A 45 -8.89 -9.26 2.21
CA LEU A 45 -7.92 -10.26 1.78
C LEU A 45 -8.41 -11.68 2.09
N SER A 46 -8.27 -12.56 1.12
CA SER A 46 -8.51 -13.98 1.26
C SER A 46 -7.30 -14.74 0.73
N TYR A 47 -6.52 -15.33 1.63
CA TYR A 47 -5.25 -15.94 1.24
C TYR A 47 -5.39 -17.35 0.69
N VAL A 48 -6.34 -18.14 1.19
CA VAL A 48 -6.42 -19.58 0.91
C VAL A 48 -7.60 -19.95 0.02
N LEU A 49 -8.73 -19.27 0.16
CA LEU A 49 -9.96 -19.53 -0.60
C LEU A 49 -10.43 -18.23 -1.27
N PRO A 50 -11.21 -18.33 -2.37
CA PRO A 50 -11.84 -17.15 -2.95
C PRO A 50 -12.64 -16.37 -1.90
N THR A 51 -12.58 -15.05 -1.96
CA THR A 51 -13.36 -14.17 -1.10
C THR A 51 -14.86 -14.42 -1.32
N ARG A 52 -15.59 -14.67 -0.23
CA ARG A 52 -17.06 -14.81 -0.26
C ARG A 52 -17.76 -13.56 0.26
N LEU A 53 -17.08 -12.41 0.20
CA LEU A 53 -17.59 -11.15 0.69
C LEU A 53 -18.10 -10.30 -0.47
N ASP A 54 -19.21 -9.62 -0.26
CA ASP A 54 -19.67 -8.59 -1.19
C ASP A 54 -18.81 -7.35 -1.00
N LEU A 55 -17.83 -7.17 -1.90
CA LEU A 55 -16.91 -6.04 -1.91
C LEU A 55 -17.59 -4.71 -2.25
N ASN A 56 -18.85 -4.72 -2.68
CA ASN A 56 -19.66 -3.52 -2.95
C ASN A 56 -20.62 -3.19 -1.81
N ARG A 57 -20.64 -3.98 -0.74
CA ARG A 57 -21.49 -3.72 0.42
C ARG A 57 -20.91 -2.57 1.23
N GLU A 58 -21.74 -1.58 1.53
CA GLU A 58 -21.40 -0.53 2.49
C GLU A 58 -21.65 -1.00 3.92
N TRP A 59 -20.71 -0.67 4.81
CA TRP A 59 -20.79 -0.89 6.23
C TRP A 59 -20.77 0.44 6.97
N PRO A 60 -21.42 0.56 8.16
CA PRO A 60 -21.49 1.81 8.90
C PRO A 60 -20.13 2.43 9.22
N ARG A 61 -19.11 1.59 9.45
CA ARG A 61 -17.71 2.02 9.63
C ARG A 61 -16.74 0.96 9.13
N THR A 62 -15.50 1.36 8.85
CA THR A 62 -14.39 0.45 8.62
C THR A 62 -13.82 -0.02 9.97
N GLU A 63 -13.62 -1.31 10.12
CA GLU A 63 -12.88 -1.87 11.26
C GLU A 63 -11.41 -2.00 10.86
N HIS A 64 -10.61 -0.96 11.11
CA HIS A 64 -9.16 -0.99 10.83
C HIS A 64 -8.45 -1.99 11.74
N TYR A 65 -7.35 -2.56 11.26
CA TYR A 65 -6.54 -3.46 12.08
C TYR A 65 -5.91 -2.72 13.26
N LEU A 66 -5.38 -1.49 13.05
CA LEU A 66 -5.05 -0.57 14.12
C LEU A 66 -6.33 0.17 14.53
N PRO A 67 -6.90 -0.09 15.73
CA PRO A 67 -8.13 0.57 16.16
C PRO A 67 -7.94 2.08 16.27
N LEU A 68 -8.97 2.84 15.85
CA LEU A 68 -8.93 4.30 15.81
C LEU A 68 -8.85 4.95 17.20
N GLU A 69 -9.29 4.21 18.21
CA GLU A 69 -9.32 4.65 19.63
C GLU A 69 -7.99 4.40 20.36
N ARG A 70 -6.99 3.85 19.67
CA ARG A 70 -5.66 3.60 20.27
C ARG A 70 -4.78 4.85 20.28
N PRO A 71 -3.89 4.98 21.29
CA PRO A 71 -2.83 5.95 21.22
C PRO A 71 -1.99 5.78 19.96
N LEU A 72 -1.64 6.92 19.37
CA LEU A 72 -0.93 6.97 18.10
C LEU A 72 0.36 7.76 18.26
N ASP A 73 1.48 7.16 17.86
CA ASP A 73 2.76 7.83 17.67
C ASP A 73 3.11 7.82 16.18
N LEU A 74 3.19 8.99 15.58
CA LEU A 74 3.54 9.15 14.16
C LEU A 74 5.04 8.98 13.90
N ASP A 75 5.89 9.08 14.94
CA ASP A 75 7.34 8.98 14.76
C ASP A 75 7.90 7.59 15.10
N VAL A 76 7.06 6.59 15.01
CA VAL A 76 7.48 5.19 15.03
C VAL A 76 7.04 4.48 13.74
N TYR A 77 7.66 3.34 13.43
CA TYR A 77 7.15 2.44 12.41
C TYR A 77 5.73 2.00 12.80
N ALA A 78 4.77 2.09 11.89
CA ALA A 78 3.34 2.06 12.21
C ALA A 78 2.92 0.83 13.05
N ASN A 79 3.52 -0.34 12.82
CA ASN A 79 3.23 -1.55 13.59
C ASN A 79 3.53 -1.42 15.09
N ARG A 80 4.34 -0.47 15.49
CA ARG A 80 4.64 -0.22 16.91
C ARG A 80 3.50 0.42 17.68
N ASN A 81 2.47 0.89 16.99
CA ASN A 81 1.23 1.39 17.61
C ASN A 81 0.27 0.26 18.01
N PHE A 82 0.47 -0.97 17.52
CA PHE A 82 -0.35 -2.11 17.93
C PHE A 82 -0.01 -2.56 19.35
N SER A 83 -1.04 -2.78 20.15
CA SER A 83 -0.88 -3.56 21.39
C SER A 83 -0.74 -5.05 21.08
N ALA A 84 -0.30 -5.83 22.07
CA ALA A 84 -0.24 -7.29 21.94
C ALA A 84 -1.63 -7.92 21.68
N GLU A 85 -2.70 -7.30 22.16
CA GLU A 85 -4.08 -7.73 21.93
C GLU A 85 -4.50 -7.44 20.49
N ASP A 86 -4.18 -6.26 19.97
CA ASP A 86 -4.47 -5.88 18.58
C ASP A 86 -3.74 -6.81 17.59
N LEU A 87 -2.48 -7.16 17.87
CA LEU A 87 -1.73 -8.12 17.06
C LEU A 87 -2.35 -9.52 17.04
N LYS A 88 -2.85 -10.01 18.19
CA LYS A 88 -3.58 -11.29 18.25
C LYS A 88 -4.89 -11.22 17.46
N ARG A 89 -5.59 -10.08 17.51
CA ARG A 89 -6.83 -9.87 16.77
C ARG A 89 -6.57 -9.81 15.27
N LEU A 90 -5.50 -9.12 14.84
CA LEU A 90 -5.01 -9.08 13.49
C LEU A 90 -4.66 -10.49 12.98
N GLU A 91 -3.84 -11.23 13.71
CA GLU A 91 -3.46 -12.61 13.35
C GLU A 91 -4.69 -13.51 13.18
N LYS A 92 -5.65 -13.44 14.11
CA LYS A 92 -6.89 -14.20 14.03
C LYS A 92 -7.70 -13.83 12.78
N ASP A 93 -7.79 -12.54 12.43
CA ASP A 93 -8.56 -12.09 11.25
C ASP A 93 -7.87 -12.49 9.95
N LEU A 94 -6.54 -12.39 9.88
CA LEU A 94 -5.77 -12.80 8.70
C LEU A 94 -5.72 -14.33 8.51
N THR A 95 -5.96 -15.12 9.54
CA THR A 95 -5.98 -16.58 9.47
C THR A 95 -7.41 -17.15 9.41
N LEU A 96 -8.13 -17.17 10.52
CA LEU A 96 -9.50 -17.68 10.61
C LEU A 96 -10.51 -16.80 9.85
N GLY A 97 -10.36 -15.49 9.93
CA GLY A 97 -11.17 -14.54 9.17
C GLY A 97 -11.02 -14.75 7.66
N ALA A 98 -9.82 -15.08 7.19
CA ALA A 98 -9.55 -15.28 5.76
C ALA A 98 -10.30 -16.46 5.12
N VAL A 99 -10.80 -17.41 5.91
CA VAL A 99 -11.59 -18.57 5.44
C VAL A 99 -13.09 -18.44 5.74
N THR A 100 -13.51 -17.34 6.37
CA THR A 100 -14.91 -17.07 6.73
C THR A 100 -15.36 -15.71 6.18
N ALA A 101 -16.66 -15.45 6.17
CA ALA A 101 -17.24 -14.14 5.84
C ALA A 101 -17.39 -13.23 7.08
N SER A 102 -16.65 -13.50 8.13
CA SER A 102 -16.68 -12.77 9.41
C SER A 102 -15.37 -11.99 9.65
N GLY A 103 -15.30 -11.32 10.81
CA GLY A 103 -14.12 -10.54 11.19
C GLY A 103 -14.12 -9.13 10.64
N MET A 104 -13.03 -8.40 10.90
CA MET A 104 -12.83 -7.00 10.48
C MET A 104 -12.84 -6.86 8.96
N ARG A 105 -12.27 -7.85 8.26
CA ARG A 105 -12.16 -7.86 6.80
C ARG A 105 -13.49 -7.69 6.06
N ARG A 106 -14.63 -8.05 6.66
CA ARG A 106 -15.96 -7.86 6.04
C ARG A 106 -16.25 -6.39 5.75
N THR A 107 -15.61 -5.46 6.47
CA THR A 107 -15.79 -4.01 6.32
C THR A 107 -14.78 -3.39 5.35
N HIS A 108 -13.79 -4.17 4.86
CA HIS A 108 -12.77 -3.71 3.93
C HIS A 108 -13.28 -3.79 2.49
N THR A 109 -14.21 -2.89 2.18
CA THR A 109 -14.99 -2.87 0.93
C THR A 109 -14.77 -1.56 0.17
N LEU A 110 -15.13 -1.56 -1.12
CA LEU A 110 -14.99 -0.36 -1.96
C LEU A 110 -15.77 0.85 -1.44
N PRO A 111 -17.05 0.74 -1.00
CA PRO A 111 -17.77 1.90 -0.46
C PRO A 111 -17.13 2.46 0.81
N ASN A 112 -16.61 1.59 1.69
CA ASN A 112 -15.97 2.03 2.91
C ASN A 112 -14.64 2.76 2.64
N LEU A 113 -13.82 2.23 1.73
CA LEU A 113 -12.61 2.91 1.28
C LEU A 113 -12.95 4.26 0.61
N ALA A 114 -13.94 4.29 -0.31
CA ALA A 114 -14.37 5.51 -0.97
C ALA A 114 -14.85 6.60 0.00
N ARG A 115 -15.47 6.21 1.11
CA ARG A 115 -15.92 7.16 2.15
C ARG A 115 -14.72 7.87 2.79
N GLU A 116 -13.70 7.12 3.20
CA GLU A 116 -12.48 7.71 3.80
C GLU A 116 -11.70 8.55 2.79
N MET A 117 -11.56 8.05 1.55
CA MET A 117 -10.91 8.80 0.47
C MET A 117 -11.52 10.20 0.28
N ARG A 118 -12.86 10.32 0.33
CA ARG A 118 -13.54 11.62 0.13
C ARG A 118 -13.16 12.64 1.19
N GLY A 119 -13.14 12.27 2.46
CA GLY A 119 -12.74 13.15 3.56
C GLY A 119 -11.27 13.61 3.46
N LEU A 120 -10.42 12.78 2.85
CA LEU A 120 -8.97 13.02 2.79
C LEU A 120 -8.47 13.50 1.43
N SER A 121 -9.35 13.98 0.54
CA SER A 121 -8.99 14.42 -0.82
C SER A 121 -8.25 13.38 -1.66
N ILE A 122 -8.37 12.09 -1.34
CA ILE A 122 -7.77 11.00 -2.10
C ILE A 122 -8.65 10.74 -3.33
N LYS A 123 -8.12 10.99 -4.52
CA LYS A 123 -8.84 10.87 -5.79
C LYS A 123 -8.82 9.46 -6.36
N SER A 124 -7.76 8.72 -6.07
CA SER A 124 -7.63 7.33 -6.51
C SER A 124 -6.89 6.50 -5.48
N SER A 125 -7.27 5.23 -5.36
CA SER A 125 -6.56 4.23 -4.57
C SER A 125 -6.18 3.03 -5.43
N VAL A 126 -4.94 2.56 -5.26
CA VAL A 126 -4.43 1.35 -5.91
C VAL A 126 -4.70 0.15 -5.01
N LEU A 127 -5.55 -0.73 -5.47
CA LEU A 127 -5.94 -1.97 -4.79
C LEU A 127 -4.91 -3.06 -5.10
N LEU A 128 -4.16 -3.49 -4.11
CA LEU A 128 -3.06 -4.44 -4.25
C LEU A 128 -3.54 -5.87 -3.92
N ALA A 129 -4.00 -6.59 -4.92
CA ALA A 129 -4.44 -7.97 -4.76
C ALA A 129 -3.28 -8.91 -4.45
N ILE A 130 -3.52 -9.94 -3.63
CA ILE A 130 -2.54 -10.97 -3.29
C ILE A 130 -3.16 -12.33 -3.51
N ASP A 131 -2.64 -13.09 -4.47
CA ASP A 131 -3.10 -14.44 -4.79
C ASP A 131 -2.07 -15.51 -4.40
N PHE A 132 -2.58 -16.55 -3.75
CA PHE A 132 -1.81 -17.77 -3.51
C PHE A 132 -1.73 -18.66 -4.76
N ALA A 133 -0.82 -19.62 -4.72
CA ALA A 133 -0.44 -20.42 -5.87
C ALA A 133 -1.61 -21.10 -6.59
N LEU A 134 -2.58 -21.67 -5.88
CA LEU A 134 -3.58 -22.54 -6.49
C LEU A 134 -5.05 -22.26 -6.10
N LEU A 135 -5.29 -21.52 -5.02
CA LEU A 135 -6.57 -21.54 -4.33
C LEU A 135 -7.31 -20.19 -4.29
N SER A 136 -6.66 -19.07 -4.52
CA SER A 136 -7.28 -17.73 -4.49
C SER A 136 -7.33 -17.07 -5.86
N ASP A 137 -8.31 -16.22 -6.08
CA ASP A 137 -8.47 -15.34 -7.25
C ASP A 137 -8.92 -13.94 -6.79
N ASN A 138 -8.23 -13.40 -5.76
CA ASN A 138 -8.51 -12.04 -5.26
C ASN A 138 -8.40 -11.01 -6.39
N ALA A 139 -7.39 -11.15 -7.25
CA ALA A 139 -7.19 -10.25 -8.37
C ALA A 139 -8.40 -10.24 -9.31
N GLY A 140 -8.96 -11.42 -9.65
CA GLY A 140 -10.15 -11.51 -10.51
C GLY A 140 -11.39 -10.89 -9.85
N GLU A 141 -11.61 -11.16 -8.57
CA GLU A 141 -12.74 -10.61 -7.82
C GLU A 141 -12.64 -9.08 -7.67
N TRP A 142 -11.45 -8.55 -7.36
CA TRP A 142 -11.25 -7.11 -7.20
C TRP A 142 -11.35 -6.37 -8.52
N LEU A 143 -10.82 -6.92 -9.62
CA LEU A 143 -11.01 -6.38 -10.97
C LEU A 143 -12.49 -6.33 -11.37
N ALA A 144 -13.26 -7.34 -11.00
CA ALA A 144 -14.70 -7.36 -11.26
C ALA A 144 -15.45 -6.33 -10.41
N ALA A 145 -15.13 -6.23 -9.10
CA ALA A 145 -15.77 -5.31 -8.17
C ALA A 145 -15.46 -3.83 -8.46
N ALA A 146 -14.25 -3.53 -8.92
CA ALA A 146 -13.80 -2.17 -9.26
C ALA A 146 -14.23 -1.72 -10.66
N ARG A 147 -14.80 -2.61 -11.47
CA ARG A 147 -15.21 -2.26 -12.84
C ARG A 147 -16.17 -1.07 -12.87
N GLY A 148 -15.85 -0.06 -13.69
CA GLY A 148 -16.65 1.15 -13.83
C GLY A 148 -16.51 2.16 -12.68
N LYS A 149 -15.55 1.96 -11.80
CA LYS A 149 -15.22 2.86 -10.68
C LYS A 149 -13.82 3.43 -10.90
N PRO A 150 -13.68 4.58 -11.58
CA PRO A 150 -12.38 5.12 -12.00
C PRO A 150 -11.48 5.54 -10.85
N GLU A 151 -12.03 5.73 -9.65
CA GLU A 151 -11.30 6.01 -8.43
C GLU A 151 -10.47 4.83 -7.93
N PHE A 152 -10.72 3.62 -8.44
CA PHE A 152 -9.98 2.42 -8.05
C PHE A 152 -9.13 1.86 -9.19
N VAL A 153 -7.84 1.83 -8.97
CA VAL A 153 -6.87 1.18 -9.86
C VAL A 153 -6.50 -0.16 -9.27
N VAL A 154 -6.58 -1.24 -10.02
CA VAL A 154 -6.25 -2.58 -9.49
C VAL A 154 -4.87 -3.02 -9.97
N PHE A 155 -3.99 -3.35 -9.04
CA PHE A 155 -2.82 -4.17 -9.30
C PHE A 155 -3.21 -5.62 -9.08
N GLY A 156 -3.08 -6.39 -10.13
CA GLY A 156 -3.37 -7.81 -10.11
C GLY A 156 -2.33 -8.61 -9.32
N SER A 157 -2.52 -9.90 -9.29
CA SER A 157 -1.59 -10.82 -8.66
C SER A 157 -1.49 -12.10 -9.49
N VAL A 158 -0.26 -12.48 -9.84
CA VAL A 158 0.01 -13.74 -10.53
C VAL A 158 1.10 -14.48 -9.77
N HIS A 159 0.74 -15.60 -9.18
CA HIS A 159 1.73 -16.40 -8.48
C HIS A 159 2.68 -17.07 -9.48
N PRO A 160 4.02 -16.91 -9.35
CA PRO A 160 4.98 -17.38 -10.36
C PRO A 160 5.00 -18.89 -10.54
N TYR A 161 4.54 -19.68 -9.56
CA TYR A 161 4.46 -21.15 -9.64
C TYR A 161 3.20 -21.67 -10.30
N ARG A 162 2.26 -20.79 -10.69
CA ARG A 162 1.10 -21.20 -11.49
C ARG A 162 1.49 -21.57 -12.91
N PRO A 163 0.78 -22.52 -13.55
CA PRO A 163 0.97 -22.77 -14.98
C PRO A 163 0.50 -21.57 -15.80
N ARG A 164 1.10 -21.37 -16.97
CA ARG A 164 0.71 -20.35 -17.96
C ARG A 164 0.71 -18.91 -17.40
N VAL A 165 1.73 -18.54 -16.63
CA VAL A 165 1.90 -17.20 -16.03
C VAL A 165 1.64 -16.08 -17.04
N ALA A 166 2.18 -16.17 -18.27
CA ALA A 166 1.95 -15.14 -19.30
C ALA A 166 0.45 -14.98 -19.64
N ALA A 167 -0.25 -16.09 -19.85
CA ALA A 167 -1.68 -16.03 -20.17
C ALA A 167 -2.53 -15.48 -19.00
N GLN A 168 -2.11 -15.73 -17.75
CA GLN A 168 -2.79 -15.14 -16.58
C GLN A 168 -2.55 -13.64 -16.49
N LEU A 169 -1.32 -13.17 -16.77
CA LEU A 169 -1.02 -11.74 -16.89
C LEU A 169 -1.90 -11.09 -17.97
N ASP A 170 -1.93 -11.68 -19.18
CA ASP A 170 -2.72 -11.15 -20.29
C ASP A 170 -4.21 -11.09 -19.96
N ARG A 171 -4.73 -12.11 -19.25
CA ARG A 171 -6.12 -12.12 -18.78
C ARG A 171 -6.37 -10.97 -17.79
N GLN A 172 -5.51 -10.77 -16.78
CA GLN A 172 -5.70 -9.70 -15.81
C GLN A 172 -5.57 -8.30 -16.44
N LEU A 173 -4.65 -8.12 -17.39
CA LEU A 173 -4.56 -6.91 -18.21
C LEU A 173 -5.85 -6.63 -18.99
N ALA A 174 -6.39 -7.64 -19.66
CA ALA A 174 -7.66 -7.52 -20.40
C ALA A 174 -8.84 -7.18 -19.48
N LEU A 175 -8.77 -7.53 -18.19
CA LEU A 175 -9.74 -7.15 -17.16
C LEU A 175 -9.48 -5.77 -16.56
N GLY A 176 -8.39 -5.11 -16.91
CA GLY A 176 -8.08 -3.74 -16.49
C GLY A 176 -7.00 -3.59 -15.41
N ALA A 177 -6.22 -4.65 -15.12
CA ALA A 177 -5.08 -4.54 -14.21
C ALA A 177 -4.04 -3.54 -14.75
N ARG A 178 -3.52 -2.67 -13.88
CA ARG A 178 -2.53 -1.63 -14.22
C ARG A 178 -1.14 -1.87 -13.65
N GLY A 179 -0.94 -2.96 -12.94
CA GLY A 179 0.31 -3.40 -12.34
C GLY A 179 0.14 -4.75 -11.67
N ILE A 180 1.19 -5.24 -11.03
CA ILE A 180 1.20 -6.52 -10.32
C ILE A 180 1.71 -6.32 -8.90
N LYS A 181 0.97 -6.84 -7.92
CA LYS A 181 1.43 -6.97 -6.53
C LYS A 181 2.15 -8.30 -6.34
N VAL A 182 3.29 -8.25 -5.68
CA VAL A 182 4.01 -9.43 -5.19
C VAL A 182 4.26 -9.26 -3.69
N HIS A 183 3.87 -10.27 -2.92
CA HIS A 183 4.05 -10.28 -1.47
C HIS A 183 4.86 -11.52 -1.04
N PRO A 184 6.20 -11.42 -0.99
CA PRO A 184 7.06 -12.58 -0.78
C PRO A 184 6.74 -13.39 0.48
N ALA A 185 6.50 -12.72 1.62
CA ALA A 185 6.17 -13.40 2.88
C ALA A 185 4.86 -14.21 2.79
N VAL A 186 3.81 -13.62 2.22
CA VAL A 186 2.48 -14.21 2.15
C VAL A 186 2.39 -15.26 1.04
N GLN A 187 2.96 -14.99 -0.12
CA GLN A 187 2.96 -15.89 -1.28
C GLN A 187 4.04 -16.98 -1.19
N MET A 188 4.90 -16.93 -0.17
CA MET A 188 6.02 -17.88 0.02
C MET A 188 6.94 -17.92 -1.21
N ILE A 189 7.27 -16.75 -1.75
CA ILE A 189 8.11 -16.58 -2.94
C ILE A 189 9.42 -15.91 -2.55
N LEU A 190 10.54 -16.55 -2.85
CA LEU A 190 11.81 -15.85 -2.80
C LEU A 190 11.88 -14.89 -4.00
N PRO A 191 12.09 -13.56 -3.80
CA PRO A 191 12.07 -12.60 -4.90
C PRO A 191 13.00 -12.93 -6.07
N GLN A 192 14.15 -13.53 -5.78
CA GLN A 192 15.14 -13.95 -6.78
C GLN A 192 14.94 -15.36 -7.36
N ASP A 193 13.83 -16.03 -7.05
CA ASP A 193 13.49 -17.34 -7.62
C ASP A 193 13.39 -17.25 -9.15
N PRO A 194 13.90 -18.24 -9.91
CA PRO A 194 13.86 -18.21 -11.38
C PRO A 194 12.48 -18.00 -12.00
N LEU A 195 11.42 -18.56 -11.39
CA LEU A 195 10.05 -18.39 -11.87
C LEU A 195 9.53 -16.99 -11.57
N ALA A 196 9.89 -16.43 -10.39
CA ALA A 196 9.59 -15.04 -10.04
C ALA A 196 10.34 -14.07 -10.99
N MET A 197 11.60 -14.32 -11.30
CA MET A 197 12.38 -13.55 -12.28
C MET A 197 11.74 -13.55 -13.66
N ARG A 198 11.15 -14.69 -14.08
CA ARG A 198 10.38 -14.77 -15.33
C ARG A 198 9.13 -13.89 -15.28
N LEU A 199 8.39 -13.89 -14.16
CA LEU A 199 7.23 -13.02 -13.98
C LEU A 199 7.61 -11.54 -14.14
N TYR A 200 8.70 -11.09 -13.50
CA TYR A 200 9.12 -9.68 -13.58
C TYR A 200 9.47 -9.27 -15.00
N ARG A 201 10.21 -10.10 -15.74
CA ARG A 201 10.50 -9.84 -17.16
C ARG A 201 9.23 -9.72 -17.99
N LEU A 202 8.25 -10.63 -17.79
CA LEU A 202 6.95 -10.56 -18.46
C LEU A 202 6.16 -9.28 -18.12
N CYS A 203 6.32 -8.76 -16.90
CA CYS A 203 5.75 -7.47 -16.51
C CYS A 203 6.43 -6.32 -17.27
N GLY A 204 7.75 -6.30 -17.35
CA GLY A 204 8.50 -5.29 -18.10
C GLY A 204 8.12 -5.25 -19.58
N GLU A 205 8.03 -6.42 -20.24
CA GLU A 205 7.57 -6.57 -21.64
C GLU A 205 6.17 -5.95 -21.87
N ARG A 206 5.34 -5.88 -20.82
CA ARG A 206 3.98 -5.33 -20.85
C ARG A 206 3.88 -3.93 -20.23
N LYS A 207 5.01 -3.34 -19.84
CA LYS A 207 5.08 -2.04 -19.14
C LYS A 207 4.21 -2.00 -17.87
N LEU A 208 4.09 -3.14 -17.18
CA LEU A 208 3.39 -3.26 -15.91
C LEU A 208 4.35 -3.01 -14.75
N PRO A 209 4.12 -2.01 -13.90
CA PRO A 209 4.87 -1.88 -12.66
C PRO A 209 4.62 -3.07 -11.73
N VAL A 210 5.65 -3.46 -10.99
CA VAL A 210 5.59 -4.49 -9.95
C VAL A 210 5.75 -3.81 -8.59
N LEU A 211 4.72 -3.88 -7.76
CA LEU A 211 4.78 -3.38 -6.39
C LEU A 211 5.04 -4.56 -5.44
N PHE A 212 6.18 -4.52 -4.79
CA PHE A 212 6.55 -5.48 -3.76
C PHE A 212 6.01 -5.08 -2.38
N HIS A 213 5.63 -6.06 -1.55
CA HIS A 213 5.85 -5.91 -0.12
C HIS A 213 7.34 -6.07 0.11
N CYS A 214 8.01 -5.06 0.67
CA CYS A 214 9.47 -5.02 0.76
C CYS A 214 9.93 -4.74 2.18
N GLY A 215 10.82 -5.58 2.66
CA GLY A 215 11.37 -5.50 4.01
C GLY A 215 10.53 -6.21 5.08
N PRO A 216 11.16 -6.61 6.19
CA PRO A 216 10.48 -7.20 7.34
C PRO A 216 9.71 -6.14 8.13
N VAL A 217 8.54 -6.53 8.64
CA VAL A 217 7.61 -5.65 9.41
C VAL A 217 7.40 -6.12 10.85
N ASP A 218 8.11 -7.14 11.30
CA ASP A 218 8.13 -7.74 12.65
C ASP A 218 6.83 -8.44 13.11
N ILE A 219 5.83 -8.58 12.25
CA ILE A 219 4.61 -9.34 12.56
C ILE A 219 4.51 -10.65 11.77
N GLU A 220 5.36 -10.84 10.78
CA GLU A 220 5.41 -12.04 9.95
C GLU A 220 6.18 -13.19 10.66
N PRO A 221 5.82 -14.46 10.34
CA PRO A 221 6.56 -15.61 10.84
C PRO A 221 8.00 -15.64 10.30
N PRO A 222 8.94 -16.38 10.94
CA PRO A 222 10.37 -16.35 10.59
C PRO A 222 10.68 -16.58 9.10
N LEU A 223 9.97 -17.49 8.44
CA LEU A 223 10.17 -17.77 7.03
C LEU A 223 9.67 -16.61 6.14
N GLY A 224 8.54 -16.00 6.49
CA GLY A 224 8.03 -14.80 5.83
C GLY A 224 9.02 -13.63 5.97
N ARG A 225 9.56 -13.43 7.17
CA ARG A 225 10.61 -12.44 7.45
C ARG A 225 11.87 -12.67 6.59
N TYR A 226 12.28 -13.93 6.42
CA TYR A 226 13.40 -14.25 5.54
C TYR A 226 13.13 -13.86 4.09
N PHE A 227 11.96 -14.18 3.54
CA PHE A 227 11.60 -13.86 2.16
C PHE A 227 11.45 -12.35 1.91
N SER A 228 11.07 -11.58 2.93
CA SER A 228 10.87 -10.13 2.82
C SER A 228 12.17 -9.31 2.87
N GLN A 229 13.32 -9.91 3.21
CA GLN A 229 14.57 -9.14 3.36
C GLN A 229 14.96 -8.42 2.09
N VAL A 230 15.29 -7.12 2.22
CA VAL A 230 15.58 -6.22 1.09
C VAL A 230 16.70 -6.73 0.19
N ARG A 231 17.69 -7.44 0.71
CA ARG A 231 18.78 -8.04 -0.07
C ARG A 231 18.29 -8.97 -1.21
N HIS A 232 17.10 -9.58 -1.08
CA HIS A 232 16.56 -10.51 -2.07
C HIS A 232 15.97 -9.80 -3.30
N TYR A 233 15.74 -8.48 -3.23
CA TYR A 233 15.18 -7.69 -4.33
C TYR A 233 16.25 -7.13 -5.27
N ARG A 234 17.52 -7.09 -4.85
CA ARG A 234 18.62 -6.57 -5.67
C ARG A 234 18.69 -7.25 -7.05
N ARG A 235 18.78 -8.58 -7.06
CA ARG A 235 18.88 -9.35 -8.31
C ARG A 235 17.66 -9.19 -9.23
N PRO A 236 16.41 -9.26 -8.75
CA PRO A 236 15.22 -8.91 -9.53
C PRO A 236 15.32 -7.57 -10.22
N ILE A 237 15.69 -6.53 -9.50
CA ILE A 237 15.76 -5.15 -9.98
C ILE A 237 16.87 -4.99 -11.04
N GLU A 238 18.10 -5.42 -10.72
CA GLU A 238 19.25 -5.27 -11.61
C GLU A 238 19.12 -6.08 -12.90
N LYS A 239 18.44 -7.23 -12.86
CA LYS A 239 18.28 -8.13 -14.03
C LYS A 239 17.03 -7.86 -14.86
N ASN A 240 16.16 -6.95 -14.43
CA ASN A 240 14.96 -6.54 -15.16
C ASN A 240 14.90 -5.00 -15.24
N PRO A 241 15.85 -4.34 -15.93
CA PRO A 241 15.92 -2.87 -16.00
C PRO A 241 14.70 -2.25 -16.71
N ASP A 242 14.03 -3.00 -17.57
CA ASP A 242 12.83 -2.57 -18.30
C ASP A 242 11.55 -2.68 -17.45
N THR A 243 11.64 -3.27 -16.24
CA THR A 243 10.52 -3.40 -15.31
C THR A 243 10.58 -2.31 -14.26
N THR A 244 9.52 -1.54 -14.10
CA THR A 244 9.41 -0.60 -13.00
C THR A 244 9.04 -1.34 -11.72
N PHE A 245 9.80 -1.13 -10.66
CA PHE A 245 9.56 -1.70 -9.34
C PHE A 245 9.18 -0.62 -8.34
N VAL A 246 8.20 -0.92 -7.49
CA VAL A 246 7.86 -0.09 -6.33
C VAL A 246 8.15 -0.90 -5.07
N LEU A 247 9.04 -0.38 -4.22
CA LEU A 247 9.38 -0.98 -2.93
C LEU A 247 8.35 -0.52 -1.89
N GLY A 248 7.41 -1.40 -1.58
CA GLY A 248 6.39 -1.17 -0.56
C GLY A 248 7.01 -0.90 0.81
N HIS A 249 6.38 -0.01 1.58
CA HIS A 249 6.86 0.41 2.90
C HIS A 249 8.30 0.94 2.89
N SER A 250 8.79 1.39 1.73
CA SER A 250 10.19 1.83 1.53
C SER A 250 11.23 0.86 2.12
N GLY A 251 10.97 -0.44 2.06
CA GLY A 251 11.84 -1.46 2.65
C GLY A 251 11.59 -1.72 4.14
N ALA A 252 10.48 -1.20 4.70
CA ALA A 252 10.06 -1.41 6.08
C ALA A 252 11.20 -1.14 7.09
N LEU A 253 11.53 -2.11 7.96
CA LEU A 253 12.59 -1.98 8.97
C LEU A 253 14.03 -2.07 8.39
N GLN A 254 14.16 -2.24 7.06
CA GLN A 254 15.44 -2.23 6.33
C GLN A 254 15.50 -1.06 5.32
N MET A 255 14.90 0.08 5.66
CA MET A 255 14.75 1.24 4.78
C MET A 255 16.09 1.73 4.21
N GLU A 256 17.16 1.75 4.99
CA GLU A 256 18.49 2.18 4.53
C GLU A 256 18.99 1.36 3.33
N VAL A 257 18.81 0.04 3.39
CA VAL A 257 19.20 -0.86 2.30
C VAL A 257 18.34 -0.61 1.07
N ALA A 258 17.06 -0.31 1.27
CA ALA A 258 16.13 0.00 0.18
C ALA A 258 16.43 1.37 -0.47
N ILE A 259 16.83 2.39 0.30
CA ILE A 259 17.29 3.69 -0.19
C ILE A 259 18.49 3.50 -1.13
N GLU A 260 19.51 2.75 -0.69
CA GLU A 260 20.68 2.48 -1.52
C GLU A 260 20.32 1.74 -2.80
N LEU A 261 19.42 0.77 -2.72
CA LEU A 261 18.94 0.04 -3.90
C LEU A 261 18.18 0.96 -4.88
N CYS A 262 17.37 1.88 -4.35
CA CYS A 262 16.65 2.87 -5.15
C CYS A 262 17.62 3.86 -5.83
N LYS A 263 18.63 4.37 -5.10
CA LYS A 263 19.64 5.29 -5.66
C LYS A 263 20.40 4.68 -6.82
N GLN A 264 20.74 3.39 -6.73
CA GLN A 264 21.53 2.67 -7.74
C GLN A 264 20.73 2.26 -8.98
N ASN A 265 19.39 2.25 -8.91
CA ASN A 265 18.54 1.70 -9.97
C ASN A 265 17.42 2.69 -10.35
N PRO A 266 17.45 3.27 -11.57
CA PRO A 266 16.49 4.30 -11.99
C PRO A 266 15.07 3.77 -12.19
N ASN A 267 14.89 2.46 -12.33
CA ASN A 267 13.60 1.78 -12.47
C ASN A 267 12.92 1.47 -11.13
N VAL A 268 13.43 2.02 -10.00
CA VAL A 268 12.90 1.78 -8.66
C VAL A 268 12.22 3.01 -8.11
N TYR A 269 11.00 2.82 -7.61
CA TYR A 269 10.21 3.77 -6.81
C TYR A 269 10.09 3.23 -5.38
N MET A 270 9.79 4.12 -4.44
CA MET A 270 9.52 3.78 -3.04
C MET A 270 8.19 4.42 -2.61
N GLU A 271 7.44 3.79 -1.72
CA GLU A 271 6.24 4.38 -1.15
C GLU A 271 6.31 4.41 0.38
N ILE A 272 5.70 5.42 0.99
CA ILE A 272 5.96 5.84 2.38
C ILE A 272 5.11 5.14 3.43
N SER A 273 4.21 4.22 3.05
CA SER A 273 3.32 3.59 4.03
C SER A 273 4.08 2.99 5.21
N SER A 274 3.48 3.04 6.38
CA SER A 274 4.02 2.52 7.64
C SER A 274 5.28 3.20 8.18
N GLN A 275 5.99 4.06 7.43
CA GLN A 275 7.19 4.74 7.90
C GLN A 275 6.88 5.81 8.97
N SER A 276 7.85 6.10 9.85
CA SER A 276 7.78 7.20 10.82
C SER A 276 7.93 8.57 10.15
N VAL A 277 7.54 9.66 10.83
CA VAL A 277 7.78 11.04 10.35
C VAL A 277 9.27 11.27 10.06
N SER A 278 10.14 10.86 10.98
CA SER A 278 11.60 10.98 10.81
C SER A 278 12.10 10.22 9.59
N ASN A 279 11.58 9.00 9.36
CA ASN A 279 11.92 8.21 8.18
C ASN A 279 11.38 8.83 6.89
N VAL A 280 10.17 9.38 6.90
CA VAL A 280 9.61 10.09 5.73
C VAL A 280 10.48 11.31 5.39
N ARG A 281 10.89 12.10 6.38
CA ARG A 281 11.84 13.20 6.16
C ARG A 281 13.12 12.72 5.50
N LYS A 282 13.71 11.64 6.02
CA LYS A 282 14.93 11.06 5.45
C LYS A 282 14.73 10.60 4.00
N LEU A 283 13.61 9.94 3.69
CA LEU A 283 13.27 9.54 2.31
C LEU A 283 13.19 10.76 1.39
N LEU A 284 12.53 11.85 1.83
CA LEU A 284 12.42 13.10 1.07
C LEU A 284 13.75 13.81 0.82
N ASP A 285 14.73 13.61 1.68
CA ASP A 285 16.04 14.23 1.57
C ASP A 285 17.06 13.36 0.81
N GLU A 286 16.91 12.04 0.84
CA GLU A 286 17.90 11.12 0.27
C GLU A 286 17.49 10.45 -1.05
N VAL A 287 16.20 10.32 -1.32
CA VAL A 287 15.69 9.69 -2.54
C VAL A 287 15.27 10.78 -3.54
N ASP A 288 15.48 10.52 -4.83
CA ASP A 288 14.94 11.37 -5.90
C ASP A 288 13.44 11.59 -5.68
N PRO A 289 12.99 12.83 -5.40
CA PRO A 289 11.61 13.11 -5.05
C PRO A 289 10.59 12.70 -6.13
N THR A 290 11.03 12.54 -7.37
CA THR A 290 10.16 12.07 -8.48
C THR A 290 9.86 10.57 -8.42
N ARG A 291 10.51 9.85 -7.51
CA ARG A 291 10.36 8.40 -7.31
C ARG A 291 9.77 8.01 -5.97
N LEU A 292 9.29 8.99 -5.19
CA LEU A 292 8.55 8.76 -3.95
C LEU A 292 7.05 8.81 -4.19
N LEU A 293 6.31 7.92 -3.56
CA LEU A 293 4.87 7.76 -3.72
C LEU A 293 4.17 7.77 -2.36
N PHE A 294 2.95 8.29 -2.32
CA PHE A 294 2.09 8.19 -1.15
C PHE A 294 1.38 6.85 -1.13
N GLY A 295 1.42 6.15 0.00
CA GLY A 295 0.70 4.92 0.27
C GLY A 295 0.25 4.87 1.73
N SER A 296 -0.88 4.23 2.02
CA SER A 296 -1.44 4.15 3.37
C SER A 296 -1.33 2.79 4.03
N ASP A 297 -1.36 1.73 3.26
CA ASP A 297 -1.55 0.36 3.73
C ASP A 297 -2.96 0.14 4.36
N TRP A 298 -3.97 0.94 3.88
CA TRP A 298 -5.36 0.68 4.27
C TRP A 298 -5.75 -0.76 3.95
N PRO A 299 -6.43 -1.49 4.80
CA PRO A 299 -7.10 -1.13 6.05
C PRO A 299 -6.28 -1.40 7.32
N PHE A 300 -4.96 -1.66 7.20
CA PHE A 300 -4.11 -1.82 8.37
C PHE A 300 -4.13 -0.55 9.22
N TYR A 301 -4.12 0.60 8.55
CA TYR A 301 -4.19 1.94 9.16
C TYR A 301 -5.23 2.79 8.43
N HIS A 302 -5.83 3.73 9.17
CA HIS A 302 -6.64 4.79 8.56
C HIS A 302 -5.75 5.68 7.67
N GLN A 303 -6.24 6.06 6.47
CA GLN A 303 -5.47 6.82 5.48
C GLN A 303 -4.96 8.18 5.99
N ALA A 304 -5.62 8.79 6.97
CA ALA A 304 -5.17 10.03 7.60
C ALA A 304 -3.81 9.90 8.31
N ILE A 305 -3.44 8.72 8.80
CA ILE A 305 -2.19 8.51 9.54
C ILE A 305 -0.95 8.76 8.66
N PRO A 306 -0.74 8.07 7.53
CA PRO A 306 0.39 8.37 6.66
C PRO A 306 0.27 9.74 5.99
N LEU A 307 -0.96 10.24 5.74
CA LEU A 307 -1.16 11.60 5.24
C LEU A 307 -0.62 12.63 6.23
N ALA A 308 -0.96 12.52 7.51
CA ALA A 308 -0.43 13.40 8.56
C ALA A 308 1.10 13.37 8.62
N LYS A 309 1.71 12.18 8.54
CA LYS A 309 3.18 12.02 8.53
C LYS A 309 3.81 12.78 7.36
N LEU A 310 3.24 12.65 6.16
CA LEU A 310 3.74 13.35 4.98
C LEU A 310 3.55 14.87 5.09
N LEU A 311 2.39 15.34 5.60
CA LEU A 311 2.13 16.77 5.77
C LEU A 311 3.11 17.41 6.76
N ILE A 312 3.39 16.76 7.89
CA ILE A 312 4.41 17.19 8.85
C ILE A 312 5.80 17.22 8.20
N ALA A 313 6.14 16.21 7.40
CA ALA A 313 7.46 16.10 6.79
C ALA A 313 7.68 17.08 5.63
N THR A 314 6.61 17.57 5.02
CA THR A 314 6.63 18.46 3.84
C THR A 314 6.14 19.88 4.15
N GLU A 315 6.03 20.28 5.42
CA GLU A 315 5.65 21.65 5.78
C GLU A 315 6.59 22.67 5.10
N GLY A 316 6.00 23.67 4.40
CA GLY A 316 6.75 24.65 3.63
C GLY A 316 7.43 24.11 2.35
N ARG A 317 7.09 22.90 1.92
CA ARG A 317 7.65 22.23 0.71
C ARG A 317 6.49 21.75 -0.20
N GLU A 318 5.60 22.66 -0.59
CA GLU A 318 4.31 22.36 -1.26
C GLU A 318 4.49 21.61 -2.58
N GLU A 319 5.49 21.98 -3.40
CA GLU A 319 5.78 21.30 -4.66
C GLU A 319 6.20 19.84 -4.44
N LEU A 320 7.05 19.61 -3.43
CA LEU A 320 7.48 18.27 -3.05
C LEU A 320 6.29 17.44 -2.52
N ARG A 321 5.45 18.06 -1.68
CA ARG A 321 4.23 17.42 -1.17
C ARG A 321 3.32 16.99 -2.31
N ARG A 322 3.04 17.88 -3.26
CA ARG A 322 2.21 17.59 -4.45
C ARG A 322 2.81 16.46 -5.29
N ALA A 323 4.13 16.49 -5.50
CA ALA A 323 4.82 15.46 -6.26
C ALA A 323 4.60 14.07 -5.64
N VAL A 324 4.78 13.93 -4.31
CA VAL A 324 4.63 12.65 -3.59
C VAL A 324 3.16 12.24 -3.47
N LEU A 325 2.25 13.19 -3.18
CA LEU A 325 0.83 12.89 -3.03
C LEU A 325 0.18 12.47 -4.34
N TYR A 326 0.56 13.09 -5.47
CA TYR A 326 -0.20 12.92 -6.70
C TYR A 326 0.66 12.72 -7.95
N ASP A 327 1.54 13.67 -8.31
CA ASP A 327 2.11 13.75 -9.65
C ASP A 327 2.94 12.53 -10.02
N ASN A 328 3.69 11.98 -9.07
CA ASN A 328 4.53 10.80 -9.29
C ASN A 328 3.69 9.54 -9.56
N ALA A 329 2.63 9.34 -8.75
CA ALA A 329 1.72 8.23 -8.93
C ALA A 329 0.90 8.37 -10.22
N ALA A 330 0.43 9.58 -10.56
CA ALA A 330 -0.28 9.86 -11.80
C ALA A 330 0.58 9.49 -13.02
N ARG A 331 1.86 9.90 -13.01
CA ARG A 331 2.83 9.55 -14.07
C ARG A 331 3.05 8.04 -14.16
N LEU A 332 3.26 7.36 -13.02
CA LEU A 332 3.48 5.92 -12.96
C LEU A 332 2.29 5.13 -13.50
N LEU A 333 1.07 5.57 -13.21
CA LEU A 333 -0.18 4.90 -13.55
C LEU A 333 -0.76 5.35 -14.90
N GLY A 334 -0.16 6.35 -15.55
CA GLY A 334 -0.68 6.93 -16.79
C GLY A 334 -2.04 7.62 -16.58
N LEU A 335 -2.24 8.24 -15.41
CA LEU A 335 -3.42 9.05 -15.10
C LEU A 335 -3.20 10.52 -15.52
N ALA A 336 -4.29 11.28 -15.63
CA ALA A 336 -4.21 12.69 -15.93
C ALA A 336 -3.43 13.44 -14.82
N PRO A 337 -2.61 14.46 -15.20
CA PRO A 337 -2.00 15.36 -14.22
C PRO A 337 -3.07 16.02 -13.33
N SER A 338 -2.68 16.42 -12.12
CA SER A 338 -3.53 17.27 -11.30
C SER A 338 -3.86 18.55 -12.07
N ALA A 339 -5.14 18.91 -12.12
CA ALA A 339 -5.49 20.27 -12.56
C ALA A 339 -4.80 21.25 -11.60
N ALA A 340 -4.08 22.21 -12.19
CA ALA A 340 -3.35 23.24 -11.45
C ALA A 340 -4.32 24.17 -10.70
#